data_0894c17294cfee81685143e5a22ece05
#
_entry.id   0894c17294cfee81685143e5a22ece05
#
_cell.length_a   1.000
_cell.length_b   1.000
_cell.length_c   1.000
_cell.angle_alpha   90.00
_cell.angle_beta   90.00
_cell.angle_gamma   90.00
#
_symmetry.space_group_name_H-M   'P 1'
#
loop_
_entity.id
_entity.type
_entity.pdbx_description
1 polymer ?
#
loop_
_entity_poly.entity_id
_entity_poly.type
_entity_poly.pdbx_seq_one_letter_code
_entity_poly.pdbx_strand_id
1 'polypeptide(L)'
;LGKKLFESLIKAGTFDCLEPNRNKLYNSIDLMLSYSNSLQKERTSNQENLFNNNNELSLNLPQILDWSLLERLNNEFSSLGMYLSSHPLDNYSIALKNLNISNSSDLFNNSNVISSKNIQLCGLVFKIQKRQSSRGKWAVIYLNDLGGDCEVTLYSDILIKYENLLDEKIQELL
;
A
#
# COMPACT_ATOMS: atom_id res chain seq x y z
N LEU A 1 -5.17 14.79 -16.85
CA LEU A 1 -5.03 13.73 -15.86
C LEU A 1 -6.35 13.50 -15.17
N GLY A 2 -6.82 12.25 -15.08
CA GLY A 2 -8.06 11.93 -14.36
C GLY A 2 -7.83 11.95 -12.84
N LYS A 3 -8.86 12.28 -12.06
CA LYS A 3 -8.81 12.36 -10.59
C LYS A 3 -8.20 11.11 -9.95
N LYS A 4 -8.67 9.91 -10.35
CA LYS A 4 -8.17 8.62 -9.85
C LYS A 4 -6.68 8.41 -10.05
N LEU A 5 -6.13 8.82 -11.20
CA LEU A 5 -4.70 8.71 -11.47
C LEU A 5 -3.91 9.65 -10.54
N PHE A 6 -4.44 10.86 -10.32
CA PHE A 6 -3.81 11.83 -9.44
C PHE A 6 -3.81 11.35 -7.98
N GLU A 7 -4.92 10.76 -7.52
CA GLU A 7 -5.02 10.10 -6.22
C GLU A 7 -3.97 9.00 -6.05
N SER A 8 -3.82 8.12 -7.05
CA SER A 8 -2.83 7.04 -7.00
C SER A 8 -1.40 7.56 -6.96
N LEU A 9 -1.08 8.61 -7.72
CA LEU A 9 0.25 9.23 -7.72
C LEU A 9 0.60 9.87 -6.37
N ILE A 10 -0.37 10.55 -5.73
CA ILE A 10 -0.17 11.12 -4.40
C ILE A 10 0.05 10.01 -3.36
N LYS A 11 -0.78 8.97 -3.38
CA LYS A 11 -0.64 7.81 -2.48
C LYS A 11 0.71 7.11 -2.65
N ALA A 12 1.20 7.03 -3.88
CA ALA A 12 2.52 6.47 -4.20
C ALA A 12 3.70 7.36 -3.77
N GLY A 13 3.45 8.62 -3.37
CA GLY A 13 4.52 9.54 -2.96
C GLY A 13 5.26 10.22 -4.10
N THR A 14 4.70 10.23 -5.31
CA THR A 14 5.35 10.83 -6.50
C THR A 14 5.65 12.31 -6.33
N PHE A 15 4.89 13.00 -5.49
CA PHE A 15 5.01 14.43 -5.25
C PHE A 15 5.73 14.79 -3.94
N ASP A 16 6.32 13.84 -3.22
CA ASP A 16 6.99 14.08 -1.93
C ASP A 16 8.14 15.08 -2.03
N CYS A 17 8.77 15.22 -3.21
CA CYS A 17 9.81 16.21 -3.46
C CYS A 17 9.28 17.65 -3.54
N LEU A 18 7.98 17.84 -3.80
CA LEU A 18 7.32 19.14 -3.91
C LEU A 18 6.56 19.49 -2.61
N GLU A 19 5.82 18.56 -2.08
CA GLU A 19 5.06 18.67 -0.84
C GLU A 19 5.11 17.30 -0.11
N PRO A 20 5.83 17.22 1.02
CA PRO A 20 5.99 15.95 1.74
C PRO A 20 4.71 15.49 2.44
N ASN A 21 3.76 16.39 2.70
CA ASN A 21 2.49 16.06 3.32
C ASN A 21 1.50 15.53 2.28
N ARG A 22 1.46 14.21 2.14
CA ARG A 22 0.59 13.52 1.16
C ARG A 22 -0.89 13.71 1.45
N ASN A 23 -1.28 13.75 2.73
CA ASN A 23 -2.68 13.96 3.13
C ASN A 23 -3.19 15.34 2.69
N LYS A 24 -2.35 16.37 2.83
CA LYS A 24 -2.63 17.73 2.37
C LYS A 24 -2.87 17.76 0.85
N LEU A 25 -2.00 17.12 0.07
CA LEU A 25 -2.17 17.02 -1.38
C LEU A 25 -3.43 16.24 -1.75
N TYR A 26 -3.69 15.12 -1.07
CA TYR A 26 -4.85 14.27 -1.34
C TYR A 26 -6.17 15.02 -1.15
N ASN A 27 -6.29 15.78 -0.05
CA ASN A 27 -7.48 16.59 0.21
C ASN A 27 -7.58 17.84 -0.68
N SER A 28 -6.53 18.19 -1.41
CA SER A 28 -6.47 19.36 -2.30
C SER A 28 -6.66 19.02 -3.77
N ILE A 29 -6.90 17.75 -4.11
CA ILE A 29 -6.98 17.27 -5.50
C ILE A 29 -8.00 18.07 -6.32
N ASP A 30 -9.21 18.25 -5.81
CA ASP A 30 -10.27 18.96 -6.52
C ASP A 30 -9.91 20.42 -6.75
N LEU A 31 -9.26 21.06 -5.78
CA LEU A 31 -8.76 22.44 -5.89
C LEU A 31 -7.66 22.52 -6.97
N MET A 32 -6.69 21.60 -6.96
CA MET A 32 -5.61 21.56 -7.95
C MET A 32 -6.11 21.29 -9.37
N LEU A 33 -7.09 20.39 -9.53
CA LEU A 33 -7.70 20.10 -10.81
C LEU A 33 -8.50 21.29 -11.35
N SER A 34 -9.28 21.99 -10.51
CA SER A 34 -10.01 23.19 -10.91
C SER A 34 -9.07 24.32 -11.34
N TYR A 35 -7.97 24.51 -10.59
CA TYR A 35 -6.92 25.47 -10.92
C TYR A 35 -6.22 25.15 -12.25
N SER A 36 -5.85 23.89 -12.46
CA SER A 36 -5.25 23.44 -13.71
C SER A 36 -6.18 23.68 -14.91
N ASN A 37 -7.48 23.42 -14.74
CA ASN A 37 -8.49 23.65 -15.79
C ASN A 37 -8.66 25.14 -16.10
N SER A 38 -8.61 26.03 -15.10
CA SER A 38 -8.67 27.48 -15.32
C SER A 38 -7.48 28.00 -16.11
N LEU A 39 -6.26 27.59 -15.71
CA LEU A 39 -5.02 27.93 -16.44
C LEU A 39 -5.04 27.42 -17.90
N GLN A 40 -5.58 26.24 -18.12
CA GLN A 40 -5.66 25.68 -19.46
C GLN A 40 -6.64 26.46 -20.35
N LYS A 41 -7.77 26.90 -19.79
CA LYS A 41 -8.73 27.77 -20.50
C LYS A 41 -8.13 29.13 -20.84
N GLU A 42 -7.38 29.76 -19.94
CA GLU A 42 -6.69 31.01 -20.18
C GLU A 42 -5.67 30.88 -21.32
N ARG A 43 -4.88 29.79 -21.34
CA ARG A 43 -3.93 29.53 -22.42
C ARG A 43 -4.57 29.32 -23.79
N THR A 44 -5.77 28.72 -23.82
CA THR A 44 -6.46 28.41 -25.09
C THR A 44 -7.29 29.58 -25.60
N SER A 45 -7.69 30.53 -24.76
CA SER A 45 -8.56 31.64 -25.16
C SER A 45 -7.87 32.78 -25.92
N ASN A 46 -6.53 32.78 -26.06
CA ASN A 46 -5.73 33.86 -26.70
C ASN A 46 -6.18 35.30 -26.30
N GLN A 47 -7.01 35.45 -25.28
CA GLN A 47 -7.32 36.73 -24.70
C GLN A 47 -6.21 37.06 -23.71
N GLU A 48 -5.29 37.93 -24.13
CA GLU A 48 -4.45 38.63 -23.18
C GLU A 48 -5.40 39.34 -22.19
N ASN A 49 -5.46 38.86 -20.97
CA ASN A 49 -6.14 39.55 -19.90
C ASN A 49 -5.40 40.91 -19.73
N LEU A 50 -5.97 41.96 -20.30
CA LEU A 50 -5.51 43.37 -20.17
C LEU A 50 -5.46 43.82 -18.70
N PHE A 51 -6.00 43.04 -17.78
CA PHE A 51 -5.88 43.20 -16.33
C PHE A 51 -4.97 42.12 -15.76
N ASN A 52 -3.72 42.12 -16.23
CA ASN A 52 -2.64 41.36 -15.62
C ASN A 52 -2.30 42.02 -14.26
N ASN A 53 -3.27 42.05 -13.35
CA ASN A 53 -2.96 42.18 -11.92
C ASN A 53 -2.19 40.92 -11.59
N ASN A 54 -0.96 41.09 -11.12
CA ASN A 54 -0.07 40.08 -10.54
C ASN A 54 -0.71 39.43 -9.28
N ASN A 55 -1.96 39.03 -9.37
CA ASN A 55 -2.48 38.05 -8.48
C ASN A 55 -1.90 36.71 -8.96
N GLU A 56 -0.66 36.44 -8.54
CA GLU A 56 -0.21 35.09 -8.36
C GLU A 56 -1.38 34.37 -7.69
N LEU A 57 -2.13 33.59 -8.47
CA LEU A 57 -3.16 32.70 -7.96
C LEU A 57 -2.44 31.72 -7.04
N SER A 58 -2.13 32.17 -5.83
CA SER A 58 -1.48 31.34 -4.83
C SER A 58 -2.46 30.24 -4.47
N LEU A 59 -2.10 29.02 -4.83
CA LEU A 59 -2.87 27.84 -4.47
C LEU A 59 -2.76 27.65 -2.95
N ASN A 60 -3.70 28.21 -2.20
CA ASN A 60 -3.74 28.06 -0.75
C ASN A 60 -4.22 26.65 -0.41
N LEU A 61 -3.25 25.78 -0.15
CA LEU A 61 -3.53 24.42 0.29
C LEU A 61 -3.95 24.43 1.78
N PRO A 62 -4.94 23.60 2.16
CA PRO A 62 -5.41 23.53 3.55
C PRO A 62 -4.28 23.03 4.48
N GLN A 63 -4.25 23.53 5.71
CA GLN A 63 -3.34 23.07 6.76
C GLN A 63 -3.92 21.80 7.39
N ILE A 64 -3.42 20.64 6.96
CA ILE A 64 -3.88 19.32 7.42
C ILE A 64 -2.66 18.54 7.91
N LEU A 65 -2.80 17.79 9.00
CA LEU A 65 -1.79 16.86 9.47
C LEU A 65 -1.60 15.73 8.44
N ASP A 66 -0.35 15.30 8.27
CA ASP A 66 -0.06 14.19 7.36
C ASP A 66 -0.62 12.87 7.92
N TRP A 67 -0.76 11.88 7.03
CA TRP A 67 -1.10 10.53 7.41
C TRP A 67 -0.08 9.97 8.41
N SER A 68 -0.54 9.13 9.32
CA SER A 68 0.36 8.30 10.14
C SER A 68 1.22 7.41 9.23
N LEU A 69 2.37 6.95 9.75
CA LEU A 69 3.25 6.08 8.98
C LEU A 69 2.52 4.86 8.42
N LEU A 70 1.67 4.22 9.23
CA LEU A 70 0.93 3.03 8.81
C LEU A 70 -0.08 3.36 7.70
N GLU A 71 -0.80 4.48 7.80
CA GLU A 71 -1.71 4.94 6.74
C GLU A 71 -0.97 5.26 5.44
N ARG A 72 0.21 5.89 5.52
CA ARG A 72 1.05 6.14 4.33
C ARG A 72 1.43 4.83 3.65
N LEU A 73 1.90 3.86 4.40
CA LEU A 73 2.30 2.54 3.88
C LEU A 73 1.11 1.79 3.28
N ASN A 74 -0.05 1.83 3.94
CA ASN A 74 -1.27 1.22 3.40
C ASN A 74 -1.73 1.90 2.10
N ASN A 75 -1.61 3.23 2.00
CA ASN A 75 -1.89 3.99 0.80
C ASN A 75 -0.90 3.67 -0.33
N GLU A 76 0.40 3.52 -0.04
CA GLU A 76 1.39 3.04 -1.01
C GLU A 76 1.02 1.66 -1.54
N PHE A 77 0.78 0.71 -0.63
CA PHE A 77 0.43 -0.65 -1.01
C PHE A 77 -0.85 -0.72 -1.84
N SER A 78 -1.89 0.05 -1.47
CA SER A 78 -3.15 0.10 -2.23
C SER A 78 -3.01 0.64 -3.65
N SER A 79 -2.01 1.51 -3.89
CA SER A 79 -1.78 2.15 -5.20
C SER A 79 -0.75 1.43 -6.06
N LEU A 80 0.28 0.83 -5.46
CA LEU A 80 1.42 0.21 -6.15
C LEU A 80 1.41 -1.32 -6.07
N GLY A 81 0.70 -1.90 -5.10
CA GLY A 81 0.75 -3.33 -4.80
C GLY A 81 2.01 -3.75 -4.02
N MET A 82 2.82 -2.79 -3.58
CA MET A 82 4.04 -3.03 -2.80
C MET A 82 4.31 -1.88 -1.84
N TYR A 83 5.09 -2.13 -0.79
CA TYR A 83 5.63 -1.10 0.09
C TYR A 83 6.91 -0.54 -0.51
N LEU A 84 7.01 0.78 -0.66
CA LEU A 84 8.16 1.45 -1.28
C LEU A 84 9.02 2.19 -0.25
N SER A 85 8.40 2.95 0.66
CA SER A 85 9.13 3.79 1.61
C SER A 85 9.75 3.00 2.75
N SER A 86 9.01 2.08 3.35
CA SER A 86 9.44 1.15 4.40
C SER A 86 8.42 0.03 4.54
N HIS A 87 8.78 -1.03 5.25
CA HIS A 87 7.84 -2.13 5.50
C HIS A 87 7.21 -1.99 6.90
N PRO A 88 5.89 -2.27 7.09
CA PRO A 88 5.27 -2.18 8.42
C PRO A 88 5.93 -3.06 9.48
N LEU A 89 6.57 -4.16 9.07
CA LEU A 89 7.32 -5.05 9.98
C LEU A 89 8.72 -4.54 10.36
N ASP A 90 9.22 -3.45 9.76
CA ASP A 90 10.55 -2.90 10.09
C ASP A 90 10.67 -2.56 11.57
N ASN A 91 9.61 -2.01 12.17
CA ASN A 91 9.56 -1.68 13.59
C ASN A 91 9.65 -2.92 14.50
N TYR A 92 9.34 -4.10 13.99
CA TYR A 92 9.38 -5.36 14.72
C TYR A 92 10.60 -6.20 14.40
N SER A 93 11.52 -5.72 13.56
CA SER A 93 12.69 -6.47 13.05
C SER A 93 13.56 -7.07 14.17
N ILE A 94 13.76 -6.35 15.27
CA ILE A 94 14.52 -6.84 16.43
C ILE A 94 13.76 -7.98 17.14
N ALA A 95 12.45 -7.83 17.34
CA ALA A 95 11.62 -8.85 17.97
C ALA A 95 11.55 -10.13 17.11
N LEU A 96 11.40 -9.97 15.79
CA LEU A 96 11.38 -11.09 14.85
C LEU A 96 12.70 -11.89 14.87
N LYS A 97 13.84 -11.19 14.92
CA LYS A 97 15.16 -11.84 15.08
C LYS A 97 15.29 -12.60 16.40
N ASN A 98 14.83 -12.00 17.51
CA ASN A 98 14.89 -12.65 18.83
C ASN A 98 14.02 -13.92 18.90
N LEU A 99 12.94 -13.97 18.13
CA LEU A 99 12.05 -15.12 18.02
C LEU A 99 12.53 -16.17 16.99
N ASN A 100 13.69 -15.95 16.35
CA ASN A 100 14.25 -16.80 15.29
C ASN A 100 13.26 -17.01 14.13
N ILE A 101 12.50 -15.96 13.77
CA ILE A 101 11.58 -15.98 12.64
C ILE A 101 12.40 -15.81 11.35
N SER A 102 12.19 -16.72 10.40
CA SER A 102 12.86 -16.71 9.10
C SER A 102 12.15 -15.77 8.13
N ASN A 103 12.89 -15.15 7.22
CA ASN A 103 12.31 -14.40 6.11
C ASN A 103 12.03 -15.35 4.94
N SER A 104 11.06 -15.01 4.11
CA SER A 104 10.73 -15.78 2.89
C SER A 104 11.93 -15.89 1.95
N SER A 105 12.73 -14.84 1.80
CA SER A 105 13.95 -14.84 0.97
C SER A 105 14.96 -15.89 1.39
N ASP A 106 15.11 -16.14 2.70
CA ASP A 106 16.06 -17.13 3.22
C ASP A 106 15.64 -18.56 2.86
N LEU A 107 14.32 -18.79 2.75
CA LEU A 107 13.76 -20.08 2.35
C LEU A 107 14.02 -20.38 0.89
N PHE A 108 13.86 -19.40 0.02
CA PHE A 108 14.06 -19.57 -1.43
C PHE A 108 15.54 -19.74 -1.78
N ASN A 109 16.45 -19.05 -1.07
CA ASN A 109 17.90 -19.14 -1.30
C ASN A 109 18.49 -20.46 -0.81
N ASN A 110 17.92 -21.08 0.21
CA ASN A 110 18.39 -22.33 0.82
C ASN A 110 17.58 -23.56 0.37
N SER A 111 17.15 -23.62 -0.88
CA SER A 111 16.27 -24.65 -1.43
C SER A 111 16.70 -26.11 -1.18
N ASN A 112 17.96 -26.37 -0.85
CA ASN A 112 18.47 -27.72 -0.55
C ASN A 112 18.20 -28.19 0.91
N VAL A 113 17.62 -27.35 1.78
CA VAL A 113 17.50 -27.65 3.22
C VAL A 113 16.03 -27.84 3.67
N ILE A 114 15.07 -27.57 2.79
CA ILE A 114 13.64 -27.36 3.18
C ILE A 114 12.84 -28.66 3.35
N SER A 115 13.40 -29.84 3.08
CA SER A 115 12.58 -31.07 2.96
C SER A 115 11.92 -31.57 4.25
N SER A 116 12.07 -30.97 5.43
CA SER A 116 11.34 -31.40 6.64
C SER A 116 11.53 -30.54 7.91
N LYS A 117 11.81 -29.25 7.82
CA LYS A 117 11.94 -28.40 9.03
C LYS A 117 10.67 -27.60 9.28
N ASN A 118 10.24 -27.56 10.54
CA ASN A 118 9.25 -26.58 10.97
C ASN A 118 9.88 -25.19 10.91
N ILE A 119 9.27 -24.30 10.14
CA ILE A 119 9.75 -22.94 9.91
C ILE A 119 8.69 -22.00 10.46
N GLN A 120 9.15 -20.94 11.14
CA GLN A 120 8.28 -19.86 11.59
C GLN A 120 8.45 -18.66 10.65
N LEU A 121 7.36 -18.22 10.05
CA LEU A 121 7.28 -17.04 9.21
C LEU A 121 6.39 -15.99 9.85
N CYS A 122 6.73 -14.72 9.64
CA CYS A 122 5.88 -13.60 10.00
C CYS A 122 5.72 -12.70 8.79
N GLY A 123 4.49 -12.43 8.41
CA GLY A 123 4.17 -11.58 7.27
C GLY A 123 2.81 -10.92 7.41
N LEU A 124 2.57 -9.90 6.61
CA LEU A 124 1.28 -9.24 6.48
C LEU A 124 0.44 -9.98 5.46
N VAL A 125 -0.74 -10.42 5.86
CA VAL A 125 -1.70 -11.05 4.95
C VAL A 125 -2.36 -9.98 4.12
N PHE A 126 -2.15 -10.00 2.81
CA PHE A 126 -2.82 -9.06 1.90
C PHE A 126 -3.89 -9.70 1.01
N LYS A 127 -3.92 -11.04 0.94
CA LYS A 127 -4.94 -11.74 0.18
C LYS A 127 -5.12 -13.16 0.68
N ILE A 128 -6.36 -13.62 0.72
CA ILE A 128 -6.71 -15.01 1.02
C ILE A 128 -7.61 -15.52 -0.10
N GLN A 129 -7.26 -16.68 -0.68
CA GLN A 129 -8.07 -17.36 -1.68
C GLN A 129 -8.53 -18.71 -1.16
N LYS A 130 -9.81 -18.82 -0.79
CA LYS A 130 -10.43 -20.11 -0.47
C LYS A 130 -10.82 -20.82 -1.75
N ARG A 131 -10.46 -22.09 -1.86
CA ARG A 131 -10.76 -22.96 -3.00
C ARG A 131 -11.33 -24.29 -2.53
N GLN A 132 -12.08 -24.94 -3.41
CA GLN A 132 -12.65 -26.26 -3.16
C GLN A 132 -12.23 -27.21 -4.27
N SER A 133 -11.82 -28.42 -3.89
CA SER A 133 -11.51 -29.52 -4.82
C SER A 133 -12.28 -30.78 -4.41
N SER A 134 -12.19 -31.83 -5.22
CA SER A 134 -12.75 -33.17 -4.90
C SER A 134 -12.16 -33.78 -3.62
N ARG A 135 -10.97 -33.31 -3.19
CA ARG A 135 -10.26 -33.78 -1.99
C ARG A 135 -10.55 -32.94 -0.73
N GLY A 136 -11.37 -31.88 -0.84
CA GLY A 136 -11.74 -31.00 0.27
C GLY A 136 -11.47 -29.52 -0.01
N LYS A 137 -11.75 -28.68 0.98
CA LYS A 137 -11.49 -27.23 0.96
C LYS A 137 -10.01 -26.97 1.26
N TRP A 138 -9.43 -25.97 0.62
CA TRP A 138 -8.09 -25.51 0.88
C TRP A 138 -8.03 -23.99 0.66
N ALA A 139 -7.02 -23.32 1.22
CA ALA A 139 -6.84 -21.88 1.05
C ALA A 139 -5.39 -21.56 0.73
N VAL A 140 -5.19 -20.55 -0.09
CA VAL A 140 -3.88 -19.90 -0.29
C VAL A 140 -3.91 -18.56 0.40
N ILE A 141 -2.95 -18.37 1.28
CA ILE A 141 -2.70 -17.11 1.98
C ILE A 141 -1.50 -16.45 1.29
N TYR A 142 -1.68 -15.23 0.85
CA TYR A 142 -0.62 -14.39 0.30
C TYR A 142 -0.10 -13.49 1.41
N LEU A 143 1.18 -13.61 1.70
CA LEU A 143 1.88 -12.89 2.75
C LEU A 143 2.96 -12.01 2.13
N ASN A 144 3.13 -10.82 2.69
CA ASN A 144 4.28 -9.97 2.42
C ASN A 144 5.12 -9.85 3.69
N ASP A 145 6.39 -10.19 3.62
CA ASP A 145 7.36 -10.07 4.72
C ASP A 145 8.54 -9.17 4.33
N LEU A 146 9.55 -9.09 5.20
CA LEU A 146 10.78 -8.31 4.92
C LEU A 146 11.62 -8.87 3.78
N GLY A 147 11.38 -10.12 3.38
CA GLY A 147 12.06 -10.79 2.26
C GLY A 147 11.30 -10.71 0.94
N GLY A 148 10.03 -10.31 0.97
CA GLY A 148 9.15 -10.19 -0.21
C GLY A 148 7.83 -10.92 -0.06
N ASP A 149 7.19 -11.22 -1.20
CA ASP A 149 5.93 -11.94 -1.23
C ASP A 149 6.12 -13.44 -1.15
N CYS A 150 5.31 -14.10 -0.35
CA CYS A 150 5.27 -15.56 -0.29
C CYS A 150 3.83 -16.09 -0.21
N GLU A 151 3.65 -17.33 -0.64
CA GLU A 151 2.37 -18.03 -0.64
C GLU A 151 2.41 -19.20 0.33
N VAL A 152 1.42 -19.27 1.20
CA VAL A 152 1.23 -20.39 2.14
C VAL A 152 -0.07 -21.09 1.83
N THR A 153 0.01 -22.40 1.56
CA THR A 153 -1.17 -23.23 1.30
C THR A 153 -1.62 -23.95 2.56
N LEU A 154 -2.87 -23.72 2.95
CA LEU A 154 -3.54 -24.41 4.05
C LEU A 154 -4.45 -25.50 3.48
N TYR A 155 -4.17 -26.75 3.83
CA TYR A 155 -5.03 -27.87 3.49
C TYR A 155 -6.19 -28.02 4.49
N SER A 156 -7.20 -28.81 4.11
CA SER A 156 -8.50 -28.92 4.80
C SER A 156 -8.43 -29.01 6.32
N ASP A 157 -7.57 -29.85 6.88
CA ASP A 157 -7.48 -30.09 8.32
C ASP A 157 -7.02 -28.84 9.08
N ILE A 158 -6.02 -28.15 8.52
CA ILE A 158 -5.47 -26.91 9.08
C ILE A 158 -6.45 -25.75 8.85
N LEU A 159 -7.03 -25.68 7.65
CA LEU A 159 -8.00 -24.65 7.30
C LEU A 159 -9.19 -24.63 8.26
N ILE A 160 -9.80 -25.79 8.54
CA ILE A 160 -10.94 -25.90 9.46
C ILE A 160 -10.55 -25.45 10.88
N LYS A 161 -9.35 -25.82 11.33
CA LYS A 161 -8.87 -25.48 12.67
C LYS A 161 -8.67 -23.97 12.88
N TYR A 162 -8.26 -23.26 11.83
CA TYR A 162 -7.88 -21.83 11.92
C TYR A 162 -8.78 -20.90 11.09
N GLU A 163 -9.95 -21.40 10.61
CA GLU A 163 -10.87 -20.63 9.76
C GLU A 163 -11.31 -19.31 10.43
N ASN A 164 -11.63 -19.36 11.71
CA ASN A 164 -12.05 -18.17 12.45
C ASN A 164 -10.99 -17.06 12.47
N LEU A 165 -9.71 -17.41 12.61
CA LEU A 165 -8.61 -16.44 12.61
C LEU A 165 -8.39 -15.78 11.24
N LEU A 166 -8.78 -16.46 10.18
CA LEU A 166 -8.64 -15.94 8.82
C LEU A 166 -9.79 -14.98 8.46
N ASP A 167 -10.97 -15.19 9.02
CA ASP A 167 -12.15 -14.36 8.75
C ASP A 167 -12.10 -13.04 9.54
N GLU A 168 -11.58 -13.03 10.77
CA GLU A 168 -11.42 -11.81 11.57
C GLU A 168 -10.43 -10.80 10.95
N LYS A 169 -9.34 -11.27 10.35
CA LYS A 169 -8.32 -10.38 9.77
C LYS A 169 -8.73 -9.69 8.47
N ILE A 170 -9.71 -10.23 7.75
CA ILE A 170 -10.21 -9.59 6.51
C ILE A 170 -11.10 -8.39 6.82
N GLN A 171 -11.76 -8.37 7.98
CA GLN A 171 -12.65 -7.26 8.38
C GLN A 171 -11.88 -6.02 8.85
N GLU A 172 -10.63 -6.15 9.30
CA GLU A 172 -9.79 -5.01 9.72
C GLU A 172 -9.04 -4.34 8.54
N LEU A 173 -9.03 -4.96 7.36
CA LEU A 173 -8.32 -4.48 6.18
C LEU A 173 -9.24 -3.89 5.09
N LEU A 174 -10.55 -3.89 5.28
CA LEU A 174 -11.57 -3.27 4.42
C LEU A 174 -12.12 -2.01 5.05
#